data_a0a384893fc22d5cfae03b13e6ee5f3c
#
_entry.id   a0a384893fc22d5cfae03b13e6ee5f3c
#
_cell.length_a   1.000
_cell.length_b   1.000
_cell.length_c   1.000
_cell.angle_alpha   90.00
_cell.angle_beta   90.00
_cell.angle_gamma   90.00
#
_symmetry.space_group_name_H-M   'P 1'
#
loop_
_entity.id
_entity.type
_entity.pdbx_description
1 polymer ?
#
loop_
_entity_poly.entity_id
_entity_poly.type
_entity_poly.pdbx_seq_one_letter_code
_entity_poly.pdbx_strand_id
1 'polypeptide(L)'
;MNPFAKISLLALGPALGLGIARFAYGLLLPPMKADLGISYAQAGWLNTINAVGYILGAMTAALVARRLGTARTYSLGAIFTVLTVLALGVVQGFEALSLFRLLSGVSGAWIFVAGGVIAAEAAAEHPGKSGVLIGIFYAGAGFGVAFTGLVVPKWLEHFGPSSWRDVWLLLGVLGALFAVAGYMATPPDWTRAERSVEGSVYGPFGHKWILGGYIAFGAGSIAYMTFIVAFLTSSSQPAWHISAFWVSIGISSMTAPWLWSPLIARLRHAHAFTILVGISAAGAIIPLISTSFPAAIASAVVFGAVFFVVVAATTDFIRRNVEISNTTSAIGTFTVAFGTGQTLGPLVIGRIIDAYGSLTAGLAAGCAFICLGSALALFQRDQK
;
A
#
# COMPACT_ATOMS: atom_id res chain seq x y z
N MET A 1 6.75 -25.04 -14.13
CA MET A 1 7.59 -24.13 -13.32
C MET A 1 7.39 -24.48 -11.84
N ASN A 2 8.46 -24.43 -11.02
CA ASN A 2 8.35 -24.66 -9.57
C ASN A 2 7.35 -23.63 -8.96
N PRO A 3 6.42 -24.03 -8.04
CA PRO A 3 5.42 -23.13 -7.47
C PRO A 3 6.02 -21.90 -6.79
N PHE A 4 7.15 -22.03 -6.12
CA PHE A 4 7.86 -20.88 -5.53
C PHE A 4 8.33 -19.88 -6.60
N ALA A 5 8.94 -20.36 -7.69
CA ALA A 5 9.37 -19.51 -8.79
C ALA A 5 8.18 -18.81 -9.46
N LYS A 6 7.08 -19.56 -9.69
CA LYS A 6 5.84 -19.02 -10.27
C LYS A 6 5.29 -17.86 -9.42
N ILE A 7 5.13 -18.09 -8.12
CA ILE A 7 4.58 -17.08 -7.20
C ILE A 7 5.55 -15.90 -7.01
N SER A 8 6.87 -16.13 -6.99
CA SER A 8 7.86 -15.05 -6.91
C SER A 8 7.82 -14.12 -8.14
N LEU A 9 7.66 -14.68 -9.34
CA LEU A 9 7.46 -13.87 -10.54
C LEU A 9 6.13 -13.13 -10.53
N LEU A 10 5.06 -13.79 -10.08
CA LEU A 10 3.75 -13.15 -9.93
C LEU A 10 3.77 -12.02 -8.89
N ALA A 11 4.59 -12.13 -7.84
CA ALA A 11 4.78 -11.12 -6.80
C ALA A 11 5.41 -9.80 -7.33
N LEU A 12 6.03 -9.82 -8.51
CA LEU A 12 6.49 -8.60 -9.18
C LEU A 12 5.32 -7.70 -9.63
N GLY A 13 4.09 -8.25 -9.74
CA GLY A 13 2.89 -7.44 -9.93
C GLY A 13 2.60 -6.50 -8.77
N PRO A 14 2.43 -6.97 -7.52
CA PRO A 14 2.36 -6.10 -6.34
C PRO A 14 3.56 -5.16 -6.20
N ALA A 15 4.77 -5.58 -6.57
CA ALA A 15 5.94 -4.71 -6.58
C ALA A 15 5.77 -3.53 -7.55
N LEU A 16 5.24 -3.78 -8.74
CA LEU A 16 4.91 -2.75 -9.73
C LEU A 16 3.75 -1.86 -9.27
N GLY A 17 2.60 -2.46 -8.92
CA GLY A 17 1.36 -1.72 -8.64
C GLY A 17 1.39 -0.93 -7.33
N LEU A 18 1.99 -1.48 -6.28
CA LEU A 18 2.09 -0.82 -4.97
C LEU A 18 3.47 -0.20 -4.75
N GLY A 19 4.56 -0.94 -4.94
CA GLY A 19 5.91 -0.45 -4.68
C GLY A 19 6.28 0.72 -5.60
N ILE A 20 6.19 0.51 -6.91
CA ILE A 20 6.58 1.51 -7.92
C ILE A 20 5.47 2.55 -8.10
N ALA A 21 4.29 2.14 -8.57
CA ALA A 21 3.27 3.09 -9.01
C ALA A 21 2.64 3.91 -7.86
N ARG A 22 2.62 3.37 -6.64
CA ARG A 22 2.00 4.04 -5.49
C ARG A 22 3.01 4.62 -4.52
N PHE A 23 3.89 3.79 -3.94
CA PHE A 23 4.74 4.20 -2.82
C PHE A 23 6.01 4.95 -3.23
N ALA A 24 6.58 4.73 -4.44
CA ALA A 24 7.71 5.54 -4.92
C ALA A 24 7.41 7.05 -4.93
N TYR A 25 6.14 7.43 -5.02
CA TYR A 25 5.71 8.83 -4.92
C TYR A 25 6.21 9.50 -3.63
N GLY A 26 6.23 8.82 -2.50
CA GLY A 26 6.76 9.38 -1.24
C GLY A 26 8.22 9.81 -1.34
N LEU A 27 9.04 9.07 -2.10
CA LEU A 27 10.44 9.43 -2.38
C LEU A 27 10.56 10.61 -3.35
N LEU A 28 9.62 10.74 -4.29
CA LEU A 28 9.63 11.76 -5.34
C LEU A 28 8.86 13.03 -4.96
N LEU A 29 8.07 12.99 -3.87
CA LEU A 29 7.29 14.15 -3.41
C LEU A 29 8.15 15.39 -3.16
N PRO A 30 9.30 15.34 -2.44
CA PRO A 30 10.10 16.53 -2.18
C PRO A 30 10.58 17.21 -3.47
N PRO A 31 11.25 16.53 -4.42
CA PRO A 31 11.71 17.15 -5.65
C PRO A 31 10.54 17.59 -6.55
N MET A 32 9.46 16.80 -6.67
CA MET A 32 8.28 17.19 -7.43
C MET A 32 7.64 18.45 -6.88
N LYS A 33 7.49 18.54 -5.54
CA LYS A 33 6.91 19.71 -4.89
C LYS A 33 7.72 20.96 -5.16
N ALA A 34 9.05 20.87 -5.08
CA ALA A 34 9.95 22.00 -5.32
C ALA A 34 9.90 22.48 -6.76
N ASP A 35 9.96 21.55 -7.74
CA ASP A 35 9.94 21.85 -9.18
C ASP A 35 8.58 22.41 -9.65
N LEU A 36 7.49 21.84 -9.17
CA LEU A 36 6.13 22.23 -9.57
C LEU A 36 5.59 23.43 -8.78
N GLY A 37 6.26 23.89 -7.73
CA GLY A 37 5.79 24.98 -6.88
C GLY A 37 4.46 24.70 -6.16
N ILE A 38 4.12 23.43 -5.95
CA ILE A 38 2.84 23.02 -5.34
C ILE A 38 2.90 23.02 -3.80
N SER A 39 1.73 23.19 -3.17
CA SER A 39 1.58 23.10 -1.72
C SER A 39 1.65 21.65 -1.23
N TYR A 40 1.77 21.43 0.09
CA TYR A 40 1.69 20.09 0.67
C TYR A 40 0.27 19.49 0.54
N ALA A 41 -0.77 20.30 0.55
CA ALA A 41 -2.14 19.85 0.26
C ALA A 41 -2.26 19.31 -1.17
N GLN A 42 -1.69 20.01 -2.16
CA GLN A 42 -1.64 19.55 -3.54
C GLN A 42 -0.78 18.29 -3.71
N ALA A 43 0.36 18.22 -3.02
CA ALA A 43 1.17 17.00 -2.99
C ALA A 43 0.40 15.83 -2.35
N GLY A 44 -0.32 16.07 -1.24
CA GLY A 44 -1.22 15.09 -0.64
C GLY A 44 -2.34 14.66 -1.59
N TRP A 45 -2.90 15.60 -2.37
CA TRP A 45 -3.91 15.32 -3.39
C TRP A 45 -3.43 14.30 -4.44
N LEU A 46 -2.21 14.42 -4.93
CA LEU A 46 -1.65 13.46 -5.90
C LEU A 46 -1.59 12.02 -5.34
N ASN A 47 -1.42 11.85 -4.04
CA ASN A 47 -1.52 10.54 -3.41
C ASN A 47 -2.98 10.13 -3.13
N THR A 48 -3.82 11.09 -2.72
CA THR A 48 -5.27 10.93 -2.55
C THR A 48 -5.92 10.42 -3.83
N ILE A 49 -5.67 11.07 -4.96
CA ILE A 49 -6.31 10.68 -6.24
C ILE A 49 -5.84 9.29 -6.73
N ASN A 50 -4.60 8.91 -6.43
CA ASN A 50 -4.15 7.55 -6.66
C ASN A 50 -4.89 6.53 -5.77
N ALA A 51 -5.17 6.87 -4.50
CA ALA A 51 -5.96 6.02 -3.61
C ALA A 51 -7.42 5.88 -4.09
N VAL A 52 -8.03 6.97 -4.58
CA VAL A 52 -9.35 6.93 -5.25
C VAL A 52 -9.31 5.97 -6.43
N GLY A 53 -8.30 6.11 -7.29
CA GLY A 53 -8.09 5.20 -8.42
C GLY A 53 -7.99 3.74 -7.98
N TYR A 54 -7.25 3.48 -6.90
CA TYR A 54 -7.10 2.12 -6.36
C TYR A 54 -8.44 1.53 -5.89
N ILE A 55 -9.29 2.31 -5.22
CA ILE A 55 -10.63 1.89 -4.82
C ILE A 55 -11.49 1.56 -6.06
N LEU A 56 -11.52 2.46 -7.04
CA LEU A 56 -12.26 2.25 -8.30
C LEU A 56 -11.76 1.02 -9.05
N GLY A 57 -10.44 0.83 -9.08
CA GLY A 57 -9.81 -0.35 -9.67
C GLY A 57 -10.20 -1.65 -8.95
N ALA A 58 -10.18 -1.66 -7.61
CA ALA A 58 -10.58 -2.81 -6.82
C ALA A 58 -12.05 -3.18 -7.04
N MET A 59 -12.94 -2.18 -7.09
CA MET A 59 -14.37 -2.38 -7.38
C MET A 59 -14.62 -2.94 -8.79
N THR A 60 -13.83 -2.53 -9.77
CA THR A 60 -13.97 -2.95 -11.16
C THR A 60 -13.22 -4.22 -11.50
N ALA A 61 -12.23 -4.62 -10.72
CA ALA A 61 -11.37 -5.78 -10.98
C ALA A 61 -12.16 -7.08 -11.22
N ALA A 62 -13.14 -7.37 -10.37
CA ALA A 62 -13.99 -8.56 -10.52
C ALA A 62 -14.86 -8.51 -11.77
N LEU A 63 -15.35 -7.32 -12.16
CA LEU A 63 -16.13 -7.13 -13.38
C LEU A 63 -15.28 -7.36 -14.63
N VAL A 64 -14.08 -6.79 -14.65
CA VAL A 64 -13.10 -6.96 -15.74
C VAL A 64 -12.67 -8.42 -15.83
N ALA A 65 -12.37 -9.07 -14.71
CA ALA A 65 -11.97 -10.47 -14.66
C ALA A 65 -13.08 -11.42 -15.15
N ARG A 66 -14.36 -11.12 -14.85
CA ARG A 66 -15.49 -11.90 -15.39
C ARG A 66 -15.62 -11.79 -16.91
N ARG A 67 -15.28 -10.64 -17.48
CA ARG A 67 -15.40 -10.42 -18.94
C ARG A 67 -14.19 -10.92 -19.72
N LEU A 68 -12.98 -10.67 -19.19
CA LEU A 68 -11.73 -10.88 -19.90
C LEU A 68 -10.93 -12.10 -19.39
N GLY A 69 -11.23 -12.58 -18.19
CA GLY A 69 -10.45 -13.58 -17.46
C GLY A 69 -9.46 -12.96 -16.49
N THR A 70 -9.11 -13.68 -15.41
CA THR A 70 -8.25 -13.22 -14.32
C THR A 70 -6.83 -12.91 -14.80
N ALA A 71 -6.24 -13.78 -15.63
CA ALA A 71 -4.89 -13.61 -16.15
C ALA A 71 -4.79 -12.37 -17.09
N ARG A 72 -5.80 -12.13 -17.94
CA ARG A 72 -5.84 -10.92 -18.78
C ARG A 72 -6.00 -9.65 -17.95
N THR A 73 -6.83 -9.69 -16.91
CA THR A 73 -7.01 -8.55 -15.99
C THR A 73 -5.69 -8.18 -15.33
N TYR A 74 -4.92 -9.17 -14.84
CA TYR A 74 -3.58 -8.96 -14.29
C TYR A 74 -2.65 -8.33 -15.33
N SER A 75 -2.58 -8.89 -16.54
CA SER A 75 -1.69 -8.43 -17.60
C SER A 75 -2.03 -7.02 -18.10
N LEU A 76 -3.32 -6.73 -18.31
CA LEU A 76 -3.77 -5.39 -18.68
C LEU A 76 -3.48 -4.38 -17.56
N GLY A 77 -3.72 -4.77 -16.31
CA GLY A 77 -3.32 -3.97 -15.16
C GLY A 77 -1.82 -3.64 -15.18
N ALA A 78 -0.96 -4.63 -15.46
CA ALA A 78 0.48 -4.42 -15.53
C ALA A 78 0.88 -3.48 -16.68
N ILE A 79 0.34 -3.68 -17.88
CA ILE A 79 0.60 -2.83 -19.05
C ILE A 79 0.15 -1.38 -18.76
N PHE A 80 -1.08 -1.17 -18.30
CA PHE A 80 -1.58 0.16 -18.01
C PHE A 80 -0.82 0.83 -16.87
N THR A 81 -0.37 0.08 -15.86
CA THR A 81 0.46 0.63 -14.78
C THR A 81 1.81 1.11 -15.32
N VAL A 82 2.48 0.33 -16.18
CA VAL A 82 3.73 0.75 -16.84
C VAL A 82 3.50 2.02 -17.66
N LEU A 83 2.47 2.05 -18.50
CA LEU A 83 2.16 3.22 -19.34
C LEU A 83 1.86 4.48 -18.52
N THR A 84 1.11 4.34 -17.42
CA THR A 84 0.79 5.47 -16.54
C THR A 84 2.01 5.96 -15.77
N VAL A 85 2.90 5.05 -15.33
CA VAL A 85 4.17 5.41 -14.66
C VAL A 85 5.10 6.14 -15.63
N LEU A 86 5.24 5.66 -16.88
CA LEU A 86 6.00 6.34 -17.93
C LEU A 86 5.40 7.73 -18.23
N ALA A 87 4.08 7.84 -18.31
CA ALA A 87 3.39 9.10 -18.54
C ALA A 87 3.69 10.14 -17.45
N LEU A 88 3.82 9.74 -16.17
CA LEU A 88 4.21 10.66 -15.09
C LEU A 88 5.57 11.33 -15.32
N GLY A 89 6.46 10.72 -16.09
CA GLY A 89 7.75 11.29 -16.45
C GLY A 89 7.70 12.31 -17.59
N VAL A 90 6.62 12.31 -18.41
CA VAL A 90 6.54 13.17 -19.60
C VAL A 90 5.46 14.24 -19.54
N VAL A 91 4.36 13.99 -18.78
CA VAL A 91 3.24 14.93 -18.72
C VAL A 91 3.62 16.20 -17.97
N GLN A 92 3.01 17.31 -18.37
CA GLN A 92 3.16 18.60 -17.73
C GLN A 92 1.84 19.02 -17.08
N GLY A 93 1.97 19.81 -16.02
CA GLY A 93 0.81 20.34 -15.30
C GLY A 93 0.24 19.39 -14.24
N PHE A 94 -0.34 19.99 -13.22
CA PHE A 94 -0.88 19.31 -12.05
C PHE A 94 -2.07 18.39 -12.37
N GLU A 95 -2.92 18.81 -13.31
CA GLU A 95 -4.13 18.06 -13.69
C GLU A 95 -3.78 16.78 -14.44
N ALA A 96 -2.81 16.83 -15.38
CA ALA A 96 -2.34 15.66 -16.09
C ALA A 96 -1.66 14.67 -15.13
N LEU A 97 -0.82 15.16 -14.21
CA LEU A 97 -0.25 14.32 -13.15
C LEU A 97 -1.34 13.67 -12.29
N SER A 98 -2.38 14.42 -11.92
CA SER A 98 -3.53 13.89 -11.17
C SER A 98 -4.25 12.79 -11.94
N LEU A 99 -4.52 12.98 -13.23
CA LEU A 99 -5.15 11.97 -14.08
C LEU A 99 -4.34 10.67 -14.14
N PHE A 100 -3.02 10.77 -14.41
CA PHE A 100 -2.18 9.58 -14.50
C PHE A 100 -1.95 8.92 -13.13
N ARG A 101 -1.99 9.69 -12.03
CA ARG A 101 -2.02 9.13 -10.67
C ARG A 101 -3.30 8.36 -10.40
N LEU A 102 -4.47 8.85 -10.84
CA LEU A 102 -5.75 8.13 -10.76
C LEU A 102 -5.66 6.81 -11.55
N LEU A 103 -5.26 6.88 -12.82
CA LEU A 103 -5.20 5.72 -13.70
C LEU A 103 -4.19 4.67 -13.22
N SER A 104 -3.05 5.09 -12.68
CA SER A 104 -2.08 4.17 -12.08
C SER A 104 -2.64 3.47 -10.83
N GLY A 105 -3.50 4.15 -10.07
CA GLY A 105 -4.23 3.53 -8.97
C GLY A 105 -5.19 2.45 -9.44
N VAL A 106 -6.01 2.74 -10.47
CA VAL A 106 -6.96 1.77 -11.06
C VAL A 106 -6.23 0.53 -11.55
N SER A 107 -5.20 0.71 -12.36
CA SER A 107 -4.46 -0.39 -12.97
C SER A 107 -3.65 -1.19 -11.93
N GLY A 108 -3.07 -0.53 -10.93
CA GLY A 108 -2.38 -1.19 -9.81
C GLY A 108 -3.30 -2.08 -8.98
N ALA A 109 -4.56 -1.66 -8.79
CA ALA A 109 -5.56 -2.49 -8.11
C ALA A 109 -5.94 -3.74 -8.94
N TRP A 110 -6.05 -3.63 -10.26
CA TRP A 110 -6.28 -4.79 -11.12
C TRP A 110 -5.17 -5.83 -11.00
N ILE A 111 -3.90 -5.40 -11.00
CA ILE A 111 -2.75 -6.29 -10.76
C ILE A 111 -2.90 -7.01 -9.42
N PHE A 112 -3.15 -6.24 -8.35
CA PHE A 112 -3.15 -6.77 -7.00
C PHE A 112 -4.30 -7.75 -6.75
N VAL A 113 -5.51 -7.41 -7.19
CA VAL A 113 -6.70 -8.25 -7.02
C VAL A 113 -6.62 -9.51 -7.88
N ALA A 114 -6.37 -9.36 -9.20
CA ALA A 114 -6.29 -10.51 -10.10
C ALA A 114 -5.09 -11.41 -9.79
N GLY A 115 -3.93 -10.83 -9.49
CA GLY A 115 -2.75 -11.57 -9.07
C GLY A 115 -2.95 -12.33 -7.76
N GLY A 116 -3.70 -11.76 -6.81
CA GLY A 116 -4.08 -12.41 -5.57
C GLY A 116 -4.94 -13.67 -5.79
N VAL A 117 -5.88 -13.62 -6.73
CA VAL A 117 -6.68 -14.78 -7.14
C VAL A 117 -5.78 -15.87 -7.74
N ILE A 118 -4.93 -15.52 -8.72
CA ILE A 118 -4.01 -16.49 -9.35
C ILE A 118 -3.07 -17.11 -8.30
N ALA A 119 -2.56 -16.30 -7.35
CA ALA A 119 -1.70 -16.79 -6.28
C ALA A 119 -2.44 -17.75 -5.33
N ALA A 120 -3.70 -17.44 -4.99
CA ALA A 120 -4.51 -18.30 -4.13
C ALA A 120 -4.84 -19.64 -4.81
N GLU A 121 -5.19 -19.64 -6.10
CA GLU A 121 -5.41 -20.86 -6.90
C GLU A 121 -4.14 -21.72 -6.94
N ALA A 122 -2.99 -21.15 -7.28
CA ALA A 122 -1.72 -21.87 -7.31
C ALA A 122 -1.29 -22.38 -5.92
N ALA A 123 -1.63 -21.68 -4.85
CA ALA A 123 -1.38 -22.12 -3.48
C ALA A 123 -2.31 -23.27 -3.04
N ALA A 124 -3.55 -23.30 -3.52
CA ALA A 124 -4.51 -24.37 -3.24
C ALA A 124 -4.07 -25.73 -3.79
N GLU A 125 -3.31 -25.74 -4.90
CA GLU A 125 -2.69 -26.97 -5.45
C GLU A 125 -1.60 -27.55 -4.51
N HIS A 126 -1.14 -26.77 -3.50
CA HIS A 126 -0.06 -27.14 -2.60
C HIS A 126 -0.42 -26.89 -1.12
N PRO A 127 -1.39 -27.62 -0.52
CA PRO A 127 -1.96 -27.30 0.80
C PRO A 127 -0.91 -27.13 1.90
N GLY A 128 0.14 -27.97 1.92
CA GLY A 128 1.21 -27.90 2.93
C GLY A 128 2.14 -26.67 2.82
N LYS A 129 2.05 -25.90 1.71
CA LYS A 129 2.88 -24.71 1.42
C LYS A 129 2.04 -23.47 1.15
N SER A 130 0.72 -23.57 1.19
CA SER A 130 -0.22 -22.53 0.78
C SER A 130 0.03 -21.20 1.49
N GLY A 131 0.20 -21.19 2.82
CA GLY A 131 0.48 -19.96 3.57
C GLY A 131 1.79 -19.26 3.16
N VAL A 132 2.84 -20.04 2.87
CA VAL A 132 4.12 -19.48 2.43
C VAL A 132 4.00 -18.89 1.03
N LEU A 133 3.34 -19.58 0.11
CA LEU A 133 3.14 -19.13 -1.28
C LEU A 133 2.33 -17.82 -1.31
N ILE A 134 1.23 -17.75 -0.58
CA ILE A 134 0.43 -16.52 -0.46
C ILE A 134 1.26 -15.39 0.18
N GLY A 135 2.04 -15.71 1.22
CA GLY A 135 2.95 -14.76 1.85
C GLY A 135 3.97 -14.16 0.88
N ILE A 136 4.57 -14.98 -0.01
CA ILE A 136 5.50 -14.52 -1.05
C ILE A 136 4.81 -13.54 -2.02
N PHE A 137 3.58 -13.82 -2.44
CA PHE A 137 2.86 -12.90 -3.33
C PHE A 137 2.68 -11.52 -2.69
N TYR A 138 2.21 -11.46 -1.45
CA TYR A 138 2.00 -10.19 -0.77
C TYR A 138 3.31 -9.48 -0.37
N ALA A 139 4.39 -10.23 -0.12
CA ALA A 139 5.72 -9.67 0.11
C ALA A 139 6.26 -8.88 -1.10
N GLY A 140 5.73 -9.14 -2.30
CA GLY A 140 6.07 -8.37 -3.50
C GLY A 140 5.88 -6.86 -3.35
N ALA A 141 4.86 -6.40 -2.61
CA ALA A 141 4.66 -4.98 -2.33
C ALA A 141 5.84 -4.40 -1.53
N GLY A 142 6.28 -5.10 -0.47
CA GLY A 142 7.46 -4.72 0.31
C GLY A 142 8.75 -4.74 -0.51
N PHE A 143 8.90 -5.76 -1.39
CA PHE A 143 10.01 -5.80 -2.34
C PHE A 143 10.04 -4.56 -3.25
N GLY A 144 8.90 -4.15 -3.80
CA GLY A 144 8.82 -2.94 -4.63
C GLY A 144 9.16 -1.66 -3.85
N VAL A 145 8.77 -1.58 -2.57
CA VAL A 145 9.18 -0.46 -1.69
C VAL A 145 10.70 -0.48 -1.49
N ALA A 146 11.30 -1.62 -1.12
CA ALA A 146 12.75 -1.74 -0.95
C ALA A 146 13.50 -1.40 -2.25
N PHE A 147 13.03 -1.90 -3.38
CA PHE A 147 13.60 -1.65 -4.70
C PHE A 147 13.62 -0.16 -5.05
N THR A 148 12.49 0.54 -4.86
CA THR A 148 12.43 1.99 -5.11
C THR A 148 13.31 2.78 -4.14
N GLY A 149 13.46 2.32 -2.90
CA GLY A 149 14.38 2.88 -1.91
C GLY A 149 15.85 2.77 -2.32
N LEU A 150 16.23 1.73 -3.06
CA LEU A 150 17.58 1.59 -3.60
C LEU A 150 17.82 2.45 -4.84
N VAL A 151 16.83 2.60 -5.70
CA VAL A 151 16.98 3.24 -7.02
C VAL A 151 16.81 4.76 -6.92
N VAL A 152 15.70 5.22 -6.31
CA VAL A 152 15.28 6.63 -6.39
C VAL A 152 16.24 7.60 -5.72
N PRO A 153 16.64 7.43 -4.43
CA PRO A 153 17.53 8.39 -3.80
C PRO A 153 18.90 8.46 -4.45
N LYS A 154 19.45 7.32 -4.91
CA LYS A 154 20.73 7.29 -5.63
C LYS A 154 20.68 8.04 -6.96
N TRP A 155 19.58 7.89 -7.70
CA TRP A 155 19.40 8.62 -8.97
C TRP A 155 19.34 10.13 -8.72
N LEU A 156 18.52 10.55 -7.75
CA LEU A 156 18.37 11.97 -7.40
C LEU A 156 19.67 12.57 -6.84
N GLU A 157 20.48 11.80 -6.12
CA GLU A 157 21.79 12.21 -5.64
C GLU A 157 22.77 12.45 -6.78
N HIS A 158 22.76 11.58 -7.80
CA HIS A 158 23.69 11.65 -8.92
C HIS A 158 23.30 12.70 -9.97
N PHE A 159 22.02 12.78 -10.33
CA PHE A 159 21.52 13.64 -11.41
C PHE A 159 20.80 14.91 -10.93
N GLY A 160 20.67 15.06 -9.61
CA GLY A 160 19.99 16.20 -8.99
C GLY A 160 18.47 16.02 -8.85
N PRO A 161 17.85 16.82 -7.95
CA PRO A 161 16.40 16.73 -7.68
C PRO A 161 15.52 17.04 -8.88
N SER A 162 15.96 17.85 -9.84
CA SER A 162 15.21 18.17 -11.06
C SER A 162 14.98 16.97 -11.98
N SER A 163 15.76 15.89 -11.82
CA SER A 163 15.64 14.65 -12.60
C SER A 163 14.49 13.73 -12.15
N TRP A 164 13.56 14.19 -11.31
CA TRP A 164 12.45 13.37 -10.83
C TRP A 164 11.56 12.80 -11.97
N ARG A 165 11.50 13.47 -13.11
CA ARG A 165 10.80 12.99 -14.31
C ARG A 165 11.50 11.77 -14.90
N ASP A 166 12.83 11.82 -14.98
CA ASP A 166 13.66 10.72 -15.47
C ASP A 166 13.55 9.51 -14.53
N VAL A 167 13.37 9.74 -13.22
CA VAL A 167 13.10 8.67 -12.28
C VAL A 167 11.78 7.96 -12.59
N TRP A 168 10.70 8.69 -12.93
CA TRP A 168 9.45 8.05 -13.34
C TRP A 168 9.64 7.24 -14.62
N LEU A 169 10.41 7.74 -15.60
CA LEU A 169 10.73 7.00 -16.84
C LEU A 169 11.54 5.73 -16.52
N LEU A 170 12.59 5.86 -15.70
CA LEU A 170 13.38 4.71 -15.26
C LEU A 170 12.52 3.66 -14.55
N LEU A 171 11.68 4.08 -13.61
CA LEU A 171 10.79 3.18 -12.89
C LEU A 171 9.74 2.54 -13.82
N GLY A 172 9.29 3.25 -14.84
CA GLY A 172 8.42 2.70 -15.87
C GLY A 172 9.10 1.61 -16.70
N VAL A 173 10.35 1.83 -17.13
CA VAL A 173 11.15 0.83 -17.87
C VAL A 173 11.43 -0.40 -17.00
N LEU A 174 11.87 -0.20 -15.75
CA LEU A 174 12.10 -1.30 -14.81
C LEU A 174 10.79 -2.02 -14.46
N GLY A 175 9.70 -1.26 -14.34
CA GLY A 175 8.35 -1.80 -14.16
C GLY A 175 7.88 -2.66 -15.34
N ALA A 176 8.30 -2.33 -16.57
CA ALA A 176 8.02 -3.16 -17.75
C ALA A 176 8.70 -4.53 -17.64
N LEU A 177 9.92 -4.60 -17.10
CA LEU A 177 10.58 -5.88 -16.82
C LEU A 177 9.81 -6.70 -15.78
N PHE A 178 9.28 -6.04 -14.74
CA PHE A 178 8.43 -6.70 -13.73
C PHE A 178 7.12 -7.21 -14.35
N ALA A 179 6.51 -6.40 -15.24
CA ALA A 179 5.30 -6.79 -15.95
C ALA A 179 5.51 -8.02 -16.84
N VAL A 180 6.60 -8.07 -17.61
CA VAL A 180 6.97 -9.21 -18.45
C VAL A 180 7.21 -10.46 -17.60
N ALA A 181 7.99 -10.33 -16.54
CA ALA A 181 8.29 -11.46 -15.65
C ALA A 181 7.02 -12.00 -14.96
N GLY A 182 6.13 -11.10 -14.49
CA GLY A 182 4.84 -11.47 -13.92
C GLY A 182 3.92 -12.16 -14.94
N TYR A 183 3.90 -11.66 -16.18
CA TYR A 183 3.14 -12.28 -17.27
C TYR A 183 3.57 -13.74 -17.53
N MET A 184 4.87 -14.03 -17.50
CA MET A 184 5.39 -15.39 -17.66
C MET A 184 4.91 -16.38 -16.58
N ALA A 185 4.43 -15.85 -15.44
CA ALA A 185 3.89 -16.65 -14.34
C ALA A 185 2.35 -16.81 -14.42
N THR A 186 1.67 -16.10 -15.31
CA THR A 186 0.22 -16.25 -15.48
C THR A 186 -0.12 -17.58 -16.16
N PRO A 187 -1.25 -18.23 -15.79
CA PRO A 187 -1.65 -19.48 -16.44
C PRO A 187 -1.98 -19.23 -17.93
N PRO A 188 -1.66 -20.19 -18.83
CA PRO A 188 -1.97 -20.07 -20.25
C PRO A 188 -3.49 -20.11 -20.50
N ASP A 189 -4.24 -20.82 -19.67
CA ASP A 189 -5.67 -20.92 -19.77
C ASP A 189 -6.35 -19.75 -19.03
N TRP A 190 -7.22 -19.04 -19.75
CA TRP A 190 -7.90 -17.87 -19.27
C TRP A 190 -9.08 -18.27 -18.38
N THR A 191 -8.83 -18.57 -17.11
CA THR A 191 -9.90 -18.90 -16.16
C THR A 191 -10.83 -17.72 -15.97
N ARG A 192 -12.14 -17.95 -16.13
CA ARG A 192 -13.17 -16.97 -15.76
C ARG A 192 -13.31 -16.98 -14.25
N ALA A 193 -13.33 -15.82 -13.64
CA ALA A 193 -13.65 -15.70 -12.22
C ALA A 193 -15.01 -16.35 -11.96
N GLU A 194 -15.07 -17.23 -10.96
CA GLU A 194 -16.34 -17.80 -10.49
C GLU A 194 -17.30 -16.66 -10.08
N ARG A 195 -18.59 -16.88 -10.29
CA ARG A 195 -19.63 -15.95 -9.83
C ARG A 195 -19.49 -15.81 -8.31
N SER A 196 -19.31 -14.60 -7.84
CA SER A 196 -19.46 -14.31 -6.42
C SER A 196 -20.87 -14.73 -6.00
N VAL A 197 -20.96 -15.51 -4.92
CA VAL A 197 -22.24 -15.85 -4.30
C VAL A 197 -22.87 -14.51 -3.88
N GLU A 198 -24.11 -14.27 -4.32
CA GLU A 198 -24.91 -13.14 -3.84
C GLU A 198 -25.12 -13.36 -2.34
N GLY A 199 -24.34 -12.64 -1.53
CA GLY A 199 -24.48 -12.63 -0.09
C GLY A 199 -25.50 -11.59 0.35
N SER A 200 -26.06 -11.77 1.53
CA SER A 200 -26.89 -10.76 2.17
C SER A 200 -26.06 -9.50 2.48
N VAL A 201 -26.74 -8.36 2.64
CA VAL A 201 -26.08 -7.08 2.92
C VAL A 201 -25.53 -7.11 4.34
N TYR A 202 -24.20 -6.91 4.47
CA TYR A 202 -23.53 -6.81 5.76
C TYR A 202 -23.93 -5.53 6.50
N GLY A 203 -24.41 -5.67 7.75
CA GLY A 203 -24.73 -4.53 8.63
C GLY A 203 -23.49 -4.07 9.41
N PRO A 204 -22.91 -2.90 9.10
CA PRO A 204 -21.63 -2.48 9.68
C PRO A 204 -21.70 -1.98 11.13
N PHE A 205 -22.89 -1.70 11.66
CA PHE A 205 -23.06 -1.05 12.97
C PHE A 205 -22.48 -1.80 14.15
N GLY A 206 -22.52 -3.13 14.12
CA GLY A 206 -21.91 -3.97 15.15
C GLY A 206 -20.39 -3.91 15.21
N HIS A 207 -19.76 -3.47 14.12
CA HIS A 207 -18.31 -3.39 14.00
C HIS A 207 -17.80 -1.96 13.80
N LYS A 208 -18.59 -0.97 14.22
CA LYS A 208 -18.30 0.46 14.04
C LYS A 208 -16.96 0.92 14.61
N TRP A 209 -16.53 0.33 15.72
CA TRP A 209 -15.31 0.74 16.41
C TRP A 209 -14.05 0.33 15.62
N ILE A 210 -13.99 -0.91 15.16
CA ILE A 210 -12.86 -1.36 14.34
C ILE A 210 -12.90 -0.72 12.94
N LEU A 211 -14.11 -0.46 12.39
CA LEU A 211 -14.25 0.27 11.13
C LEU A 211 -13.72 1.71 11.25
N GLY A 212 -14.12 2.44 12.30
CA GLY A 212 -13.58 3.77 12.60
C GLY A 212 -12.07 3.72 12.84
N GLY A 213 -11.60 2.72 13.56
CA GLY A 213 -10.18 2.45 13.77
C GLY A 213 -9.41 2.24 12.46
N TYR A 214 -10.02 1.52 11.52
CA TYR A 214 -9.39 1.21 10.25
C TYR A 214 -9.35 2.42 9.29
N ILE A 215 -10.38 3.30 9.34
CA ILE A 215 -10.35 4.60 8.66
C ILE A 215 -9.20 5.46 9.21
N ALA A 216 -9.11 5.58 10.53
CA ALA A 216 -8.09 6.38 11.19
C ALA A 216 -6.67 5.86 10.92
N PHE A 217 -6.47 4.53 10.99
CA PHE A 217 -5.21 3.89 10.59
C PHE A 217 -4.86 4.18 9.14
N GLY A 218 -5.82 4.05 8.21
CA GLY A 218 -5.63 4.36 6.79
C GLY A 218 -5.20 5.80 6.57
N ALA A 219 -5.84 6.75 7.26
CA ALA A 219 -5.52 8.17 7.17
C ALA A 219 -4.10 8.47 7.66
N GLY A 220 -3.76 8.03 8.86
CA GLY A 220 -2.47 8.34 9.48
C GLY A 220 -1.30 7.61 8.80
N SER A 221 -1.45 6.32 8.51
CA SER A 221 -0.36 5.51 7.95
C SER A 221 0.02 5.92 6.51
N ILE A 222 -0.97 6.23 5.66
CA ILE A 222 -0.69 6.70 4.31
C ILE A 222 -0.16 8.13 4.29
N ALA A 223 -0.63 8.99 5.20
CA ALA A 223 -0.04 10.32 5.37
C ALA A 223 1.42 10.23 5.83
N TYR A 224 1.74 9.32 6.78
CA TYR A 224 3.11 9.04 7.16
C TYR A 224 3.97 8.64 5.96
N MET A 225 3.56 7.62 5.20
CA MET A 225 4.29 7.17 4.00
C MET A 225 4.43 8.26 2.93
N THR A 226 3.49 9.22 2.89
CA THR A 226 3.51 10.32 1.92
C THR A 226 4.53 11.39 2.29
N PHE A 227 4.60 11.77 3.57
CA PHE A 227 5.34 12.97 4.00
C PHE A 227 6.63 12.68 4.78
N ILE A 228 6.88 11.43 5.21
CA ILE A 228 8.06 11.10 6.03
C ILE A 228 9.38 11.40 5.30
N VAL A 229 9.45 11.16 3.98
CA VAL A 229 10.66 11.45 3.20
C VAL A 229 10.87 12.96 3.12
N ALA A 230 9.82 13.76 2.91
CA ALA A 230 9.91 15.21 2.94
C ALA A 230 10.42 15.72 4.31
N PHE A 231 9.95 15.13 5.39
CA PHE A 231 10.41 15.45 6.74
C PHE A 231 11.88 15.10 6.95
N LEU A 232 12.32 13.91 6.58
CA LEU A 232 13.73 13.51 6.69
C LEU A 232 14.64 14.38 5.82
N THR A 233 14.22 14.69 4.59
CA THR A 233 14.95 15.58 3.69
C THR A 233 15.05 17.00 4.26
N SER A 234 13.97 17.54 4.83
CA SER A 234 14.01 18.87 5.48
C SER A 234 14.90 18.93 6.72
N SER A 235 15.17 17.77 7.33
CA SER A 235 16.12 17.60 8.44
C SER A 235 17.57 17.39 7.96
N SER A 236 17.86 17.72 6.69
CA SER A 236 19.20 17.62 6.07
C SER A 236 19.81 16.22 6.10
N GLN A 237 18.98 15.18 6.09
CA GLN A 237 19.48 13.80 6.04
C GLN A 237 20.05 13.47 4.65
N PRO A 238 21.23 12.83 4.56
CA PRO A 238 21.83 12.46 3.27
C PRO A 238 21.02 11.41 2.54
N ALA A 239 21.13 11.34 1.22
CA ALA A 239 20.36 10.45 0.35
C ALA A 239 20.45 8.97 0.77
N TRP A 240 21.61 8.51 1.23
CA TRP A 240 21.79 7.12 1.67
C TRP A 240 21.00 6.78 2.96
N HIS A 241 20.76 7.77 3.86
CA HIS A 241 19.88 7.60 5.02
C HIS A 241 18.45 7.35 4.56
N ILE A 242 17.99 8.13 3.57
CA ILE A 242 16.65 7.98 2.98
C ILE A 242 16.52 6.63 2.27
N SER A 243 17.56 6.22 1.54
CA SER A 243 17.63 4.88 0.94
C SER A 243 17.51 3.79 2.01
N ALA A 244 18.34 3.83 3.03
CA ALA A 244 18.35 2.84 4.10
C ALA A 244 17.01 2.79 4.84
N PHE A 245 16.40 3.95 5.13
CA PHE A 245 15.09 4.07 5.75
C PHE A 245 14.01 3.36 4.89
N TRP A 246 13.92 3.70 3.60
CA TRP A 246 12.90 3.16 2.72
C TRP A 246 13.08 1.67 2.44
N VAL A 247 14.32 1.23 2.26
CA VAL A 247 14.69 -0.19 2.14
C VAL A 247 14.29 -0.96 3.39
N SER A 248 14.54 -0.40 4.58
CA SER A 248 14.17 -1.02 5.85
C SER A 248 12.65 -1.19 6.00
N ILE A 249 11.84 -0.20 5.58
CA ILE A 249 10.37 -0.36 5.49
C ILE A 249 10.03 -1.54 4.58
N GLY A 250 10.60 -1.60 3.38
CA GLY A 250 10.31 -2.65 2.41
C GLY A 250 10.67 -4.04 2.93
N ILE A 251 11.87 -4.22 3.44
CA ILE A 251 12.34 -5.52 3.99
C ILE A 251 11.49 -5.96 5.17
N SER A 252 11.22 -5.05 6.11
CA SER A 252 10.38 -5.36 7.28
C SER A 252 8.96 -5.75 6.87
N SER A 253 8.42 -5.07 5.85
CA SER A 253 7.10 -5.41 5.29
C SER A 253 7.08 -6.78 4.60
N MET A 254 8.18 -7.18 3.96
CA MET A 254 8.29 -8.52 3.36
C MET A 254 8.23 -9.62 4.41
N THR A 255 8.86 -9.44 5.56
CA THR A 255 8.93 -10.44 6.64
C THR A 255 7.69 -10.47 7.53
N ALA A 256 6.89 -9.40 7.51
CA ALA A 256 5.74 -9.20 8.38
C ALA A 256 4.70 -10.34 8.41
N PRO A 257 4.27 -10.96 7.29
CA PRO A 257 3.29 -12.04 7.31
C PRO A 257 3.72 -13.24 8.18
N TRP A 258 4.99 -13.63 8.11
CA TRP A 258 5.51 -14.76 8.90
C TRP A 258 5.76 -14.39 10.36
N LEU A 259 6.19 -13.16 10.61
CA LEU A 259 6.45 -12.66 11.97
C LEU A 259 5.17 -12.60 12.80
N TRP A 260 4.07 -12.11 12.21
CA TRP A 260 2.85 -11.78 12.95
C TRP A 260 1.75 -12.85 12.87
N SER A 261 1.85 -13.84 11.97
CA SER A 261 0.82 -14.88 11.84
C SER A 261 0.53 -15.65 13.16
N PRO A 262 1.52 -15.99 14.02
CA PRO A 262 1.24 -16.64 15.29
C PRO A 262 0.48 -15.74 16.29
N LEU A 263 0.77 -14.43 16.28
CA LEU A 263 0.08 -13.47 17.14
C LEU A 263 -1.38 -13.31 16.70
N ILE A 264 -1.61 -13.11 15.41
CA ILE A 264 -2.96 -12.96 14.84
C ILE A 264 -3.80 -14.20 15.13
N ALA A 265 -3.22 -15.39 15.00
CA ALA A 265 -3.92 -16.65 15.26
C ALA A 265 -4.35 -16.83 16.73
N ARG A 266 -3.59 -16.28 17.68
CA ARG A 266 -3.82 -16.47 19.13
C ARG A 266 -4.74 -15.41 19.74
N LEU A 267 -4.78 -14.22 19.20
CA LEU A 267 -5.53 -13.11 19.78
C LEU A 267 -7.01 -13.17 19.37
N ARG A 268 -7.89 -12.81 20.31
CA ARG A 268 -9.35 -12.72 20.11
C ARG A 268 -9.78 -11.28 19.93
N HIS A 269 -11.03 -11.08 19.56
CA HIS A 269 -11.62 -9.76 19.34
C HIS A 269 -10.81 -8.95 18.30
N ALA A 270 -10.78 -7.63 18.45
CA ALA A 270 -9.95 -6.75 17.64
C ALA A 270 -8.53 -6.57 18.18
N HIS A 271 -8.09 -7.38 19.17
CA HIS A 271 -6.80 -7.16 19.85
C HIS A 271 -5.60 -7.25 18.90
N ALA A 272 -5.63 -8.17 17.91
CA ALA A 272 -4.56 -8.25 16.91
C ALA A 272 -4.45 -6.94 16.12
N PHE A 273 -5.57 -6.42 15.65
CA PHE A 273 -5.62 -5.12 14.96
C PHE A 273 -5.12 -4.00 15.88
N THR A 274 -5.64 -3.91 17.10
CA THR A 274 -5.26 -2.87 18.08
C THR A 274 -3.76 -2.85 18.33
N ILE A 275 -3.16 -4.02 18.60
CA ILE A 275 -1.71 -4.14 18.89
C ILE A 275 -0.88 -3.74 17.67
N LEU A 276 -1.22 -4.25 16.49
CA LEU A 276 -0.47 -3.95 15.27
C LEU A 276 -0.56 -2.46 14.90
N VAL A 277 -1.73 -1.84 15.04
CA VAL A 277 -1.90 -0.40 14.82
C VAL A 277 -1.16 0.41 15.89
N GLY A 278 -1.17 -0.04 17.15
CA GLY A 278 -0.39 0.58 18.23
C GLY A 278 1.13 0.53 17.97
N ILE A 279 1.64 -0.60 17.48
CA ILE A 279 3.05 -0.73 17.06
C ILE A 279 3.34 0.20 15.86
N SER A 280 2.40 0.31 14.90
CA SER A 280 2.53 1.26 13.79
C SER A 280 2.63 2.71 14.27
N ALA A 281 1.79 3.08 15.26
CA ALA A 281 1.85 4.40 15.89
C ALA A 281 3.21 4.65 16.57
N ALA A 282 3.69 3.67 17.36
CA ALA A 282 4.99 3.75 18.00
C ALA A 282 6.12 3.96 16.96
N GLY A 283 6.10 3.19 15.86
CA GLY A 283 7.04 3.37 14.76
C GLY A 283 6.98 4.77 14.14
N ALA A 284 5.78 5.28 13.89
CA ALA A 284 5.57 6.59 13.27
C ALA A 284 5.96 7.77 14.19
N ILE A 285 5.91 7.61 15.51
CA ILE A 285 6.26 8.64 16.50
C ILE A 285 7.80 8.81 16.62
N ILE A 286 8.58 7.76 16.40
CA ILE A 286 10.04 7.80 16.60
C ILE A 286 10.72 8.99 15.88
N PRO A 287 10.45 9.30 14.60
CA PRO A 287 11.09 10.42 13.90
C PRO A 287 10.72 11.79 14.47
N LEU A 288 9.60 11.92 15.17
CA LEU A 288 9.20 13.16 15.85
C LEU A 288 10.02 13.41 17.11
N ILE A 289 10.58 12.36 17.71
CA ILE A 289 11.45 12.45 18.90
C ILE A 289 12.90 12.65 18.48
N SER A 290 13.35 11.93 17.44
CA SER A 290 14.72 12.01 16.96
C SER A 290 14.81 11.70 15.47
N THR A 291 15.52 12.55 14.72
CA THR A 291 15.84 12.37 13.30
C THR A 291 17.19 11.68 13.08
N SER A 292 17.84 11.18 14.14
CA SER A 292 19.11 10.45 14.03
C SER A 292 18.94 9.20 13.15
N PHE A 293 20.03 8.78 12.50
CA PHE A 293 19.99 7.59 11.64
C PHE A 293 19.45 6.33 12.35
N PRO A 294 19.92 5.98 13.58
CA PRO A 294 19.37 4.82 14.28
C PRO A 294 17.87 4.95 14.58
N ALA A 295 17.39 6.14 14.93
CA ALA A 295 15.97 6.39 15.16
C ALA A 295 15.15 6.24 13.88
N ALA A 296 15.63 6.77 12.75
CA ALA A 296 15.00 6.60 11.46
C ALA A 296 14.89 5.11 11.08
N ILE A 297 15.97 4.33 11.22
CA ILE A 297 15.93 2.88 10.94
C ILE A 297 14.99 2.15 11.90
N ALA A 298 15.00 2.47 13.19
CA ALA A 298 14.06 1.88 14.16
C ALA A 298 12.59 2.17 13.76
N SER A 299 12.30 3.42 13.39
CA SER A 299 10.98 3.80 12.84
C SER A 299 10.61 2.98 11.62
N ALA A 300 11.49 2.88 10.64
CA ALA A 300 11.27 2.14 9.40
C ALA A 300 11.00 0.65 9.66
N VAL A 301 11.77 0.02 10.54
CA VAL A 301 11.61 -1.39 10.90
C VAL A 301 10.30 -1.63 11.65
N VAL A 302 10.01 -0.83 12.69
CA VAL A 302 8.81 -0.99 13.51
C VAL A 302 7.55 -0.73 12.70
N PHE A 303 7.51 0.38 11.94
CA PHE A 303 6.37 0.73 11.10
C PHE A 303 6.18 -0.27 9.95
N GLY A 304 7.25 -0.59 9.22
CA GLY A 304 7.22 -1.50 8.07
C GLY A 304 6.79 -2.92 8.46
N ALA A 305 7.24 -3.41 9.62
CA ALA A 305 6.90 -4.74 10.11
C ALA A 305 5.38 -4.95 10.34
N VAL A 306 4.59 -3.90 10.44
CA VAL A 306 3.14 -4.02 10.71
C VAL A 306 2.25 -3.43 9.63
N PHE A 307 2.77 -2.52 8.81
CA PHE A 307 1.99 -1.70 7.89
C PHE A 307 1.03 -2.51 6.98
N PHE A 308 1.56 -3.52 6.28
CA PHE A 308 0.71 -4.35 5.40
C PHE A 308 -0.03 -5.46 6.16
N VAL A 309 0.47 -5.88 7.31
CA VAL A 309 -0.13 -7.02 8.03
C VAL A 309 -1.40 -6.66 8.81
N VAL A 310 -1.63 -5.36 9.07
CA VAL A 310 -2.90 -4.87 9.64
C VAL A 310 -4.09 -5.31 8.79
N VAL A 311 -3.94 -5.36 7.46
CA VAL A 311 -4.98 -5.86 6.54
C VAL A 311 -5.29 -7.34 6.81
N ALA A 312 -4.27 -8.16 7.08
CA ALA A 312 -4.47 -9.57 7.40
C ALA A 312 -5.18 -9.75 8.75
N ALA A 313 -4.84 -8.95 9.76
CA ALA A 313 -5.52 -8.97 11.06
C ALA A 313 -7.01 -8.56 10.94
N THR A 314 -7.31 -7.60 10.09
CA THR A 314 -8.69 -7.19 9.80
C THR A 314 -9.46 -8.30 9.10
N THR A 315 -8.85 -8.97 8.14
CA THR A 315 -9.47 -10.11 7.44
C THR A 315 -9.74 -11.27 8.37
N ASP A 316 -8.80 -11.59 9.28
CA ASP A 316 -8.97 -12.64 10.29
C ASP A 316 -10.10 -12.29 11.27
N PHE A 317 -10.18 -11.02 11.71
CA PHE A 317 -11.29 -10.53 12.53
C PHE A 317 -12.65 -10.76 11.83
N ILE A 318 -12.78 -10.39 10.56
CA ILE A 318 -14.02 -10.60 9.78
C ILE A 318 -14.39 -12.08 9.75
N ARG A 319 -13.44 -12.95 9.42
CA ARG A 319 -13.69 -14.40 9.31
C ARG A 319 -14.18 -15.02 10.62
N ARG A 320 -13.80 -14.46 11.77
CA ARG A 320 -14.21 -14.96 13.09
C ARG A 320 -15.53 -14.37 13.59
N ASN A 321 -15.88 -13.16 13.20
CA ASN A 321 -16.99 -12.38 13.77
C ASN A 321 -18.17 -12.16 12.83
N VAL A 322 -18.03 -12.50 11.55
CA VAL A 322 -19.06 -12.34 10.53
C VAL A 322 -19.48 -13.72 10.01
N GLU A 323 -20.76 -13.89 9.73
CA GLU A 323 -21.28 -15.10 9.10
C GLU A 323 -20.66 -15.32 7.72
N ILE A 324 -20.48 -16.57 7.33
CA ILE A 324 -19.84 -16.95 6.06
C ILE A 324 -20.56 -16.30 4.87
N SER A 325 -21.89 -16.26 4.89
CA SER A 325 -22.76 -15.62 3.87
C SER A 325 -22.46 -14.13 3.67
N ASN A 326 -22.01 -13.44 4.73
CA ASN A 326 -21.77 -12.00 4.77
C ASN A 326 -20.28 -11.63 4.65
N THR A 327 -19.37 -12.60 4.66
CA THR A 327 -17.91 -12.38 4.70
C THR A 327 -17.42 -11.50 3.53
N THR A 328 -17.90 -11.78 2.31
CA THR A 328 -17.50 -11.02 1.11
C THR A 328 -17.93 -9.55 1.20
N SER A 329 -19.19 -9.31 1.63
CA SER A 329 -19.73 -7.96 1.82
C SER A 329 -19.01 -7.20 2.94
N ALA A 330 -18.66 -7.89 4.03
CA ALA A 330 -17.88 -7.32 5.13
C ALA A 330 -16.46 -6.93 4.68
N ILE A 331 -15.74 -7.81 3.97
CA ILE A 331 -14.43 -7.48 3.40
C ILE A 331 -14.53 -6.24 2.51
N GLY A 332 -15.55 -6.13 1.65
CA GLY A 332 -15.81 -4.95 0.84
C GLY A 332 -15.98 -3.69 1.68
N THR A 333 -16.82 -3.74 2.73
CA THR A 333 -17.05 -2.61 3.65
C THR A 333 -15.77 -2.17 4.34
N PHE A 334 -14.98 -3.10 4.87
CA PHE A 334 -13.69 -2.78 5.50
C PHE A 334 -12.67 -2.23 4.50
N THR A 335 -12.66 -2.73 3.26
CA THR A 335 -11.81 -2.19 2.20
C THR A 335 -12.17 -0.74 1.87
N VAL A 336 -13.47 -0.43 1.78
CA VAL A 336 -13.95 0.95 1.58
C VAL A 336 -13.59 1.84 2.78
N ALA A 337 -13.75 1.35 4.01
CA ALA A 337 -13.37 2.08 5.21
C ALA A 337 -11.87 2.45 5.21
N PHE A 338 -11.00 1.49 4.96
CA PHE A 338 -9.56 1.73 4.85
C PHE A 338 -9.23 2.67 3.69
N GLY A 339 -9.86 2.45 2.53
CA GLY A 339 -9.72 3.31 1.35
C GLY A 339 -10.15 4.76 1.61
N THR A 340 -11.22 4.98 2.36
CA THR A 340 -11.65 6.32 2.79
C THR A 340 -10.57 7.02 3.61
N GLY A 341 -10.00 6.32 4.60
CA GLY A 341 -8.88 6.83 5.39
C GLY A 341 -7.69 7.19 4.50
N GLN A 342 -7.26 6.28 3.65
CA GLN A 342 -6.14 6.48 2.72
C GLN A 342 -6.35 7.65 1.75
N THR A 343 -7.58 7.89 1.36
CA THR A 343 -7.95 9.00 0.47
C THR A 343 -7.90 10.33 1.20
N LEU A 344 -8.47 10.41 2.39
CA LEU A 344 -8.57 11.67 3.14
C LEU A 344 -7.26 12.05 3.83
N GLY A 345 -6.50 11.07 4.33
CA GLY A 345 -5.32 11.28 5.16
C GLY A 345 -4.29 12.23 4.54
N PRO A 346 -3.71 11.93 3.38
CA PRO A 346 -2.68 12.78 2.78
C PRO A 346 -3.15 14.20 2.49
N LEU A 347 -4.41 14.37 2.06
CA LEU A 347 -4.99 15.70 1.79
C LEU A 347 -5.15 16.51 3.08
N VAL A 348 -5.73 15.90 4.13
CA VAL A 348 -5.94 16.56 5.43
C VAL A 348 -4.60 16.93 6.06
N ILE A 349 -3.66 15.98 6.09
CA ILE A 349 -2.34 16.22 6.67
C ILE A 349 -1.55 17.25 5.85
N GLY A 350 -1.64 17.22 4.52
CA GLY A 350 -1.05 18.25 3.66
C GLY A 350 -1.58 19.65 3.97
N ARG A 351 -2.90 19.80 4.20
CA ARG A 351 -3.50 21.08 4.64
C ARG A 351 -3.01 21.52 6.02
N ILE A 352 -2.83 20.60 6.95
CA ILE A 352 -2.27 20.89 8.27
C ILE A 352 -0.82 21.40 8.12
N ILE A 353 0.00 20.74 7.28
CA ILE A 353 1.37 21.19 7.02
C ILE A 353 1.38 22.61 6.43
N ASP A 354 0.53 22.89 5.45
CA ASP A 354 0.44 24.21 4.82
C ASP A 354 -0.04 25.29 5.82
N ALA A 355 -1.04 24.97 6.65
CA ALA A 355 -1.61 25.90 7.62
C ALA A 355 -0.64 26.28 8.75
N TYR A 356 0.15 25.31 9.23
CA TYR A 356 1.11 25.52 10.32
C TYR A 356 2.55 25.78 9.85
N GLY A 357 2.82 25.65 8.54
CA GLY A 357 4.17 25.76 7.98
C GLY A 357 5.13 24.69 8.52
N SER A 358 4.62 23.53 8.99
CA SER A 358 5.40 22.56 9.74
C SER A 358 5.10 21.12 9.35
N LEU A 359 6.10 20.43 8.77
CA LEU A 359 6.03 18.98 8.52
C LEU A 359 5.89 18.18 9.82
N THR A 360 6.51 18.65 10.92
CA THR A 360 6.36 18.02 12.23
C THR A 360 4.91 18.03 12.70
N ALA A 361 4.21 19.16 12.55
CA ALA A 361 2.78 19.26 12.91
C ALA A 361 1.92 18.28 12.09
N GLY A 362 2.19 18.18 10.78
CA GLY A 362 1.49 17.22 9.93
C GLY A 362 1.75 15.77 10.31
N LEU A 363 3.02 15.37 10.51
CA LEU A 363 3.34 14.01 10.94
C LEU A 363 2.77 13.69 12.32
N ALA A 364 2.80 14.65 13.27
CA ALA A 364 2.19 14.47 14.59
C ALA A 364 0.67 14.24 14.48
N ALA A 365 -0.03 15.00 13.63
CA ALA A 365 -1.44 14.76 13.34
C ALA A 365 -1.68 13.37 12.70
N GLY A 366 -0.81 12.93 11.78
CA GLY A 366 -0.84 11.57 11.22
C GLY A 366 -0.67 10.50 12.28
N CYS A 367 0.30 10.66 13.19
CA CYS A 367 0.49 9.77 14.35
C CYS A 367 -0.74 9.75 15.26
N ALA A 368 -1.37 10.90 15.51
CA ALA A 368 -2.59 10.98 16.30
C ALA A 368 -3.74 10.18 15.66
N PHE A 369 -3.88 10.20 14.34
CA PHE A 369 -4.85 9.36 13.63
C PHE A 369 -4.54 7.86 13.82
N ILE A 370 -3.26 7.43 13.76
CA ILE A 370 -2.91 6.02 13.99
C ILE A 370 -3.21 5.63 15.44
N CYS A 371 -2.86 6.47 16.41
CA CYS A 371 -3.18 6.25 17.83
C CYS A 371 -4.70 6.15 18.06
N LEU A 372 -5.47 7.06 17.45
CA LEU A 372 -6.93 7.01 17.50
C LEU A 372 -7.46 5.69 16.91
N GLY A 373 -6.86 5.22 15.82
CA GLY A 373 -7.22 3.95 15.20
C GLY A 373 -7.03 2.76 16.15
N SER A 374 -5.91 2.71 16.86
CA SER A 374 -5.66 1.70 17.89
C SER A 374 -6.65 1.83 19.06
N ALA A 375 -6.88 3.05 19.55
CA ALA A 375 -7.77 3.31 20.69
C ALA A 375 -9.23 2.93 20.39
N LEU A 376 -9.75 3.30 19.22
CA LEU A 376 -11.11 2.95 18.82
C LEU A 376 -11.32 1.43 18.78
N ALA A 377 -10.35 0.68 18.27
CA ALA A 377 -10.44 -0.76 18.15
C ALA A 377 -10.47 -1.48 19.51
N LEU A 378 -9.99 -0.87 20.60
CA LEU A 378 -10.11 -1.42 21.96
C LEU A 378 -11.56 -1.59 22.41
N PHE A 379 -12.48 -0.77 21.92
CA PHE A 379 -13.90 -0.84 22.25
C PHE A 379 -14.67 -1.88 21.45
N GLN A 380 -14.01 -2.51 20.45
CA GLN A 380 -14.65 -3.54 19.66
C GLN A 380 -14.68 -4.88 20.40
N ARG A 381 -15.88 -5.41 20.59
CA ARG A 381 -16.12 -6.74 21.19
C ARG A 381 -16.54 -7.72 20.09
N ASP A 382 -16.35 -9.02 20.34
CA ASP A 382 -16.92 -10.05 19.49
C ASP A 382 -18.44 -10.02 19.58
N GLN A 383 -19.08 -10.33 18.47
CA GLN A 383 -20.55 -10.36 18.36
C GLN A 383 -21.10 -11.79 18.21
N LYS A 384 -20.23 -12.81 18.34
CA LYS A 384 -20.63 -14.22 18.40
C LYS A 384 -20.52 -14.74 19.80
#